data_b24003f97a1fb1c0ca2f3c5bbc8cd53a
#
_entry.id   b24003f97a1fb1c0ca2f3c5bbc8cd53a
#
_cell.length_a   1.000
_cell.length_b   1.000
_cell.length_c   1.000
_cell.angle_alpha   90.00
_cell.angle_beta   90.00
_cell.angle_gamma   90.00
#
_symmetry.space_group_name_H-M   'P 1'
#
loop_
_entity.id
_entity.type
_entity.pdbx_description
1 polymer ?
#
loop_
_entity_poly.entity_id
_entity_poly.type
_entity_poly.pdbx_seq_one_letter_code
_entity_poly.pdbx_strand_id
1 'polypeptide(L)'
;MGQPPTEPQPNITIVAEKANVTSIEALEDFRTALLRYRDRAVQALDDVGGEVKRTRDWLAYDRRMFWEGEVKRGQRRLEQAEAELMTSRFSALKDDHSVQQLAVKKARRLLEEAEGKLRAVRKWCRDFDGVVEPAARPLEALRERLSHDFPKAVASLESMIHALADYSGRMPAAVEKRPEAGGAAGPGGEGGVA
;
A
#
# COMPACT_ATOMS: atom_id res chain seq x y z
N MET A 1 -19.20 -8.72 34.46
CA MET A 1 -19.28 -8.25 33.05
C MET A 1 -18.52 -6.94 32.99
N GLY A 2 -17.24 -7.00 32.59
CA GLY A 2 -16.35 -5.83 32.46
C GLY A 2 -16.36 -5.39 31.02
N GLN A 3 -16.63 -4.10 30.77
CA GLN A 3 -16.48 -3.49 29.47
C GLN A 3 -15.01 -3.44 29.08
N PRO A 4 -14.65 -3.71 27.80
CA PRO A 4 -13.29 -3.53 27.33
C PRO A 4 -12.94 -2.03 27.30
N PRO A 5 -11.67 -1.65 27.49
CA PRO A 5 -11.22 -0.27 27.45
C PRO A 5 -11.37 0.26 26.01
N THR A 6 -12.03 1.39 25.89
CA THR A 6 -12.16 2.17 24.65
C THR A 6 -10.79 2.76 24.31
N GLU A 7 -10.15 2.27 23.27
CA GLU A 7 -8.95 2.87 22.71
C GLU A 7 -9.23 4.31 22.26
N PRO A 8 -8.35 5.28 22.56
CA PRO A 8 -8.50 6.64 22.06
C PRO A 8 -8.27 6.66 20.55
N GLN A 9 -9.33 6.97 19.81
CA GLN A 9 -9.25 7.26 18.38
C GLN A 9 -8.32 8.46 18.16
N PRO A 10 -7.35 8.39 17.23
CA PRO A 10 -6.56 9.56 16.90
C PRO A 10 -7.48 10.60 16.28
N ASN A 11 -7.71 11.69 17.00
CA ASN A 11 -8.34 12.90 16.48
C ASN A 11 -7.43 13.46 15.37
N ILE A 12 -7.68 13.05 14.13
CA ILE A 12 -7.15 13.73 12.96
C ILE A 12 -7.97 15.01 12.83
N THR A 13 -7.58 16.01 13.61
CA THR A 13 -8.00 17.38 13.36
C THR A 13 -7.37 17.77 12.03
N ILE A 14 -8.11 17.62 10.94
CA ILE A 14 -7.79 18.24 9.66
C ILE A 14 -7.96 19.74 9.91
N VAL A 15 -6.89 20.38 10.36
CA VAL A 15 -6.76 21.84 10.33
C VAL A 15 -6.72 22.16 8.84
N ALA A 16 -7.87 22.58 8.31
CA ALA A 16 -7.92 23.24 7.01
C ALA A 16 -7.23 24.61 7.22
N GLU A 17 -5.90 24.60 7.29
CA GLU A 17 -5.13 25.81 7.09
C GLU A 17 -5.51 26.33 5.71
N LYS A 18 -6.22 27.44 5.66
CA LYS A 18 -6.40 28.21 4.44
C LYS A 18 -5.01 28.44 3.87
N ALA A 19 -4.66 27.71 2.83
CA ALA A 19 -3.43 27.95 2.11
C ALA A 19 -3.46 29.39 1.64
N ASN A 20 -2.69 30.22 2.30
CA ASN A 20 -2.58 31.62 1.93
C ASN A 20 -1.68 31.68 0.70
N VAL A 21 -2.29 31.52 -0.48
CA VAL A 21 -1.60 31.56 -1.77
C VAL A 21 -1.15 32.98 -2.04
N THR A 22 -0.03 33.37 -1.43
CA THR A 22 0.52 34.71 -1.52
C THR A 22 1.57 34.87 -2.62
N SER A 23 2.05 33.77 -3.21
CA SER A 23 3.05 33.82 -4.26
C SER A 23 2.79 32.81 -5.36
N ILE A 24 3.12 33.19 -6.58
CA ILE A 24 3.09 32.31 -7.77
C ILE A 24 4.08 31.14 -7.58
N GLU A 25 5.24 31.40 -6.99
CA GLU A 25 6.25 30.38 -6.66
C GLU A 25 5.66 29.27 -5.78
N ALA A 26 4.86 29.63 -4.78
CA ALA A 26 4.22 28.64 -3.90
C ALA A 26 3.24 27.72 -4.68
N LEU A 27 2.58 28.22 -5.72
CA LEU A 27 1.74 27.42 -6.61
C LEU A 27 2.55 26.51 -7.53
N GLU A 28 3.69 26.98 -8.02
CA GLU A 28 4.62 26.16 -8.82
C GLU A 28 5.24 25.04 -7.98
N ASP A 29 5.64 25.34 -6.77
CA ASP A 29 6.13 24.35 -5.80
C ASP A 29 5.05 23.32 -5.48
N PHE A 30 3.82 23.78 -5.22
CA PHE A 30 2.68 22.91 -5.00
C PHE A 30 2.42 21.99 -6.21
N ARG A 31 2.43 22.55 -7.44
CA ARG A 31 2.28 21.76 -8.66
C ARG A 31 3.36 20.67 -8.77
N THR A 32 4.61 21.03 -8.46
CA THR A 32 5.73 20.11 -8.51
C THR A 32 5.58 19.00 -7.46
N ALA A 33 5.19 19.36 -6.24
CA ALA A 33 4.94 18.39 -5.17
C ALA A 33 3.78 17.45 -5.52
N LEU A 34 2.74 17.99 -6.16
CA LEU A 34 1.57 17.24 -6.62
C LEU A 34 1.95 16.19 -7.67
N LEU A 35 2.76 16.55 -8.66
CA LEU A 35 3.27 15.62 -9.67
C LEU A 35 4.09 14.49 -9.05
N ARG A 36 5.00 14.81 -8.13
CA ARG A 36 5.79 13.81 -7.39
C ARG A 36 4.91 12.89 -6.55
N TYR A 37 3.87 13.42 -5.93
CA TYR A 37 2.88 12.62 -5.19
C TYR A 37 2.19 11.62 -6.11
N ARG A 38 1.68 12.10 -7.27
CA ARG A 38 1.04 11.24 -8.27
C ARG A 38 1.94 10.09 -8.68
N ASP A 39 3.19 10.38 -9.03
CA ASP A 39 4.12 9.37 -9.54
C ASP A 39 4.40 8.30 -8.47
N ARG A 40 4.61 8.70 -7.22
CA ARG A 40 4.76 7.76 -6.10
C ARG A 40 3.51 6.94 -5.83
N ALA A 41 2.33 7.58 -5.91
CA ALA A 41 1.07 6.89 -5.70
C ALA A 41 0.80 5.84 -6.80
N VAL A 42 1.04 6.19 -8.06
CA VAL A 42 0.92 5.25 -9.18
C VAL A 42 1.89 4.08 -9.01
N GLN A 43 3.14 4.35 -8.69
CA GLN A 43 4.14 3.30 -8.45
C GLN A 43 3.71 2.36 -7.31
N ALA A 44 3.24 2.90 -6.19
CA ALA A 44 2.76 2.07 -5.07
C ALA A 44 1.56 1.20 -5.45
N LEU A 45 0.64 1.72 -6.28
CA LEU A 45 -0.51 0.95 -6.77
C LEU A 45 -0.07 -0.16 -7.74
N ASP A 46 0.90 0.10 -8.60
CA ASP A 46 1.47 -0.90 -9.51
C ASP A 46 2.20 -2.00 -8.74
N ASP A 47 2.94 -1.64 -7.69
CA ASP A 47 3.62 -2.60 -6.81
C ASP A 47 2.60 -3.53 -6.12
N VAL A 48 1.53 -2.96 -5.55
CA VAL A 48 0.45 -3.76 -4.92
C VAL A 48 -0.22 -4.68 -5.95
N GLY A 49 -0.55 -4.18 -7.13
CA GLY A 49 -1.12 -5.00 -8.21
C GLY A 49 -0.19 -6.14 -8.63
N GLY A 50 1.10 -5.85 -8.73
CA GLY A 50 2.15 -6.84 -9.00
C GLY A 50 2.24 -7.92 -7.92
N GLU A 51 2.17 -7.55 -6.64
CA GLU A 51 2.18 -8.51 -5.52
C GLU A 51 0.94 -9.40 -5.51
N VAL A 52 -0.23 -8.85 -5.75
CA VAL A 52 -1.48 -9.63 -5.85
C VAL A 52 -1.35 -10.67 -6.97
N LYS A 53 -0.86 -10.28 -8.14
CA LYS A 53 -0.65 -11.19 -9.27
C LYS A 53 0.38 -12.27 -8.93
N ARG A 54 1.54 -11.90 -8.39
CA ARG A 54 2.58 -12.86 -7.98
C ARG A 54 2.05 -13.87 -6.95
N THR A 55 1.30 -13.40 -5.97
CA THR A 55 0.71 -14.27 -4.93
C THR A 55 -0.31 -15.24 -5.51
N ARG A 56 -1.15 -14.78 -6.44
CA ARG A 56 -2.10 -15.64 -7.16
C ARG A 56 -1.39 -16.74 -7.93
N ASP A 57 -0.38 -16.36 -8.73
CA ASP A 57 0.39 -17.29 -9.55
C ASP A 57 1.16 -18.30 -8.68
N TRP A 58 1.77 -17.82 -7.59
CA TRP A 58 2.47 -18.67 -6.63
C TRP A 58 1.53 -19.69 -5.94
N LEU A 59 0.32 -19.28 -5.55
CA LEU A 59 -0.68 -20.20 -4.99
C LEU A 59 -1.14 -21.23 -6.04
N ALA A 60 -1.49 -20.76 -7.24
CA ALA A 60 -2.09 -21.57 -8.30
C ALA A 60 -1.11 -22.60 -8.88
N TYR A 61 0.16 -22.24 -9.01
CA TYR A 61 1.18 -23.07 -9.64
C TYR A 61 2.16 -23.64 -8.63
N ASP A 62 2.99 -22.80 -8.00
CA ASP A 62 4.14 -23.29 -7.23
C ASP A 62 3.72 -24.08 -6.00
N ARG A 63 2.81 -23.53 -5.19
CA ARG A 63 2.37 -24.21 -3.98
C ARG A 63 1.53 -25.43 -4.26
N ARG A 64 0.70 -25.37 -5.26
CA ARG A 64 -0.11 -26.50 -5.67
C ARG A 64 0.78 -27.64 -6.19
N MET A 65 1.69 -27.38 -7.12
CA MET A 65 2.62 -28.37 -7.66
C MET A 65 3.53 -28.98 -6.58
N PHE A 66 4.02 -28.14 -5.66
CA PHE A 66 4.83 -28.59 -4.54
C PHE A 66 4.08 -29.64 -3.70
N TRP A 67 2.87 -29.32 -3.26
CA TRP A 67 2.10 -30.25 -2.41
C TRP A 67 1.57 -31.47 -3.16
N GLU A 68 1.25 -31.35 -4.45
CA GLU A 68 0.95 -32.53 -5.29
C GLU A 68 2.16 -33.46 -5.39
N GLY A 69 3.36 -32.91 -5.50
CA GLY A 69 4.61 -33.66 -5.44
C GLY A 69 4.84 -34.34 -4.09
N GLU A 70 4.56 -33.62 -2.96
CA GLU A 70 4.70 -34.21 -1.62
C GLU A 70 3.70 -35.34 -1.37
N VAL A 71 2.47 -35.21 -1.84
CA VAL A 71 1.48 -36.29 -1.77
C VAL A 71 1.97 -37.53 -2.53
N LYS A 72 2.46 -37.37 -3.77
CA LYS A 72 3.02 -38.47 -4.55
C LYS A 72 4.22 -39.11 -3.85
N ARG A 73 5.12 -38.30 -3.28
CA ARG A 73 6.25 -38.85 -2.50
C ARG A 73 5.80 -39.57 -1.23
N GLY A 74 4.80 -39.02 -0.54
CA GLY A 74 4.19 -39.62 0.64
C GLY A 74 3.55 -40.97 0.34
N GLN A 75 2.81 -41.10 -0.77
CA GLN A 75 2.21 -42.34 -1.22
C GLN A 75 3.29 -43.41 -1.47
N ARG A 76 4.35 -43.10 -2.22
CA ARG A 76 5.46 -44.02 -2.44
C ARG A 76 6.15 -44.49 -1.17
N ARG A 77 6.36 -43.56 -0.18
CA ARG A 77 6.93 -43.89 1.14
C ARG A 77 6.02 -44.82 1.91
N LEU A 78 4.70 -44.62 1.84
CA LEU A 78 3.73 -45.46 2.50
C LEU A 78 3.74 -46.88 1.88
N GLU A 79 3.66 -46.97 0.54
CA GLU A 79 3.72 -48.24 -0.21
C GLU A 79 5.00 -48.99 0.14
N GLN A 80 6.15 -48.34 0.18
CA GLN A 80 7.42 -48.95 0.55
C GLN A 80 7.39 -49.47 2.01
N ALA A 81 6.92 -48.67 2.95
CA ALA A 81 6.84 -49.08 4.36
C ALA A 81 5.87 -50.27 4.57
N GLU A 82 4.77 -50.30 3.84
CA GLU A 82 3.81 -51.41 3.85
C GLU A 82 4.42 -52.69 3.23
N ALA A 83 5.16 -52.55 2.13
CA ALA A 83 5.90 -53.69 1.53
C ALA A 83 6.97 -54.25 2.48
N GLU A 84 7.73 -53.37 3.16
CA GLU A 84 8.72 -53.78 4.15
C GLU A 84 8.07 -54.48 5.34
N LEU A 85 6.91 -54.00 5.82
CA LEU A 85 6.15 -54.67 6.88
C LEU A 85 5.65 -56.02 6.43
N MET A 86 5.15 -56.18 5.19
CA MET A 86 4.72 -57.45 4.63
C MET A 86 5.90 -58.45 4.53
N THR A 87 7.03 -58.01 3.97
CA THR A 87 8.25 -58.80 3.90
C THR A 87 8.72 -59.27 5.27
N SER A 88 8.70 -58.37 6.25
CA SER A 88 9.06 -58.68 7.63
C SER A 88 8.16 -59.78 8.25
N ARG A 89 6.85 -59.76 7.95
CA ARG A 89 5.88 -60.73 8.45
C ARG A 89 6.08 -62.13 7.84
N PHE A 90 6.56 -62.21 6.60
CA PHE A 90 6.87 -63.46 5.95
C PHE A 90 8.24 -64.02 6.37
N SER A 91 9.10 -63.25 6.99
CA SER A 91 10.39 -63.68 7.48
C SER A 91 10.23 -64.37 8.84
N ALA A 92 10.39 -65.68 8.87
CA ALA A 92 10.26 -66.50 10.06
C ALA A 92 11.32 -66.24 11.16
N LEU A 93 12.24 -65.30 10.91
CA LEU A 93 13.37 -64.96 11.80
C LEU A 93 13.15 -63.78 12.72
N LYS A 94 12.01 -63.05 12.59
CA LYS A 94 11.71 -61.87 13.43
C LYS A 94 10.31 -61.93 13.99
N ASP A 95 10.20 -62.08 15.29
CA ASP A 95 8.92 -62.00 16.03
C ASP A 95 8.48 -60.59 16.30
N ASP A 96 9.38 -59.59 16.20
CA ASP A 96 9.07 -58.19 16.47
C ASP A 96 9.00 -57.34 15.17
N HIS A 97 7.78 -56.88 14.86
CA HIS A 97 7.47 -56.01 13.70
C HIS A 97 7.15 -54.59 14.13
N SER A 98 7.44 -54.23 15.38
CA SER A 98 7.04 -52.93 15.94
C SER A 98 7.66 -51.74 15.21
N VAL A 99 8.92 -51.86 14.76
CA VAL A 99 9.64 -50.82 14.01
C VAL A 99 8.98 -50.56 12.67
N GLN A 100 8.63 -51.61 11.94
CA GLN A 100 7.97 -51.50 10.61
C GLN A 100 6.55 -50.96 10.76
N GLN A 101 5.82 -51.38 11.81
CA GLN A 101 4.49 -50.81 12.10
C GLN A 101 4.59 -49.30 12.43
N LEU A 102 5.61 -48.91 13.17
CA LEU A 102 5.86 -47.51 13.47
C LEU A 102 6.20 -46.69 12.20
N ALA A 103 7.01 -47.27 11.31
CA ALA A 103 7.35 -46.68 10.01
C ALA A 103 6.09 -46.43 9.15
N VAL A 104 5.20 -47.44 9.05
CA VAL A 104 3.91 -47.29 8.33
C VAL A 104 3.05 -46.21 8.95
N LYS A 105 2.90 -46.18 10.30
CA LYS A 105 2.14 -45.14 11.00
C LYS A 105 2.72 -43.73 10.71
N LYS A 106 4.04 -43.60 10.73
CA LYS A 106 4.73 -42.35 10.44
C LYS A 106 4.51 -41.92 8.97
N ALA A 107 4.66 -42.83 8.03
CA ALA A 107 4.44 -42.56 6.60
C ALA A 107 3.00 -42.14 6.33
N ARG A 108 2.01 -42.80 6.95
CA ARG A 108 0.59 -42.45 6.83
C ARG A 108 0.29 -41.06 7.37
N ARG A 109 0.80 -40.72 8.55
CA ARG A 109 0.65 -39.38 9.14
C ARG A 109 1.22 -38.28 8.26
N LEU A 110 2.43 -38.50 7.69
CA LEU A 110 3.05 -37.53 6.78
C LEU A 110 2.24 -37.34 5.48
N LEU A 111 1.67 -38.45 4.95
CA LEU A 111 0.80 -38.38 3.79
C LEU A 111 -0.48 -37.59 4.10
N GLU A 112 -1.15 -37.88 5.21
CA GLU A 112 -2.35 -37.14 5.66
C GLU A 112 -2.08 -35.64 5.84
N GLU A 113 -0.91 -35.28 6.39
CA GLU A 113 -0.48 -33.90 6.50
C GLU A 113 -0.31 -33.23 5.14
N ALA A 114 0.38 -33.89 4.21
CA ALA A 114 0.59 -33.37 2.85
C ALA A 114 -0.74 -33.20 2.10
N GLU A 115 -1.66 -34.15 2.22
CA GLU A 115 -3.01 -34.04 1.65
C GLU A 115 -3.82 -32.90 2.29
N GLY A 116 -3.70 -32.72 3.60
CA GLY A 116 -4.32 -31.62 4.32
C GLY A 116 -3.83 -30.26 3.80
N LYS A 117 -2.52 -30.12 3.60
CA LYS A 117 -1.91 -28.91 3.02
C LYS A 117 -2.36 -28.69 1.57
N LEU A 118 -2.42 -29.74 0.76
CA LEU A 118 -2.92 -29.63 -0.62
C LEU A 118 -4.39 -29.17 -0.66
N ARG A 119 -5.23 -29.74 0.21
CA ARG A 119 -6.64 -29.29 0.33
C ARG A 119 -6.74 -27.81 0.73
N ALA A 120 -5.91 -27.36 1.65
CA ALA A 120 -5.86 -25.96 2.07
C ALA A 120 -5.44 -25.03 0.92
N VAL A 121 -4.38 -25.39 0.17
CA VAL A 121 -3.95 -24.61 -1.01
C VAL A 121 -5.05 -24.54 -2.07
N ARG A 122 -5.71 -25.65 -2.38
CA ARG A 122 -6.83 -25.69 -3.34
C ARG A 122 -8.01 -24.81 -2.88
N LYS A 123 -8.28 -24.76 -1.58
CA LYS A 123 -9.28 -23.86 -1.01
C LYS A 123 -8.86 -22.41 -1.21
N TRP A 124 -7.63 -22.05 -0.83
CA TRP A 124 -7.11 -20.71 -1.01
C TRP A 124 -7.11 -20.25 -2.47
N CYS A 125 -6.76 -21.13 -3.42
CA CYS A 125 -6.83 -20.79 -4.85
C CYS A 125 -8.25 -20.43 -5.31
N ARG A 126 -9.28 -21.09 -4.77
CA ARG A 126 -10.67 -20.77 -5.12
C ARG A 126 -11.19 -19.49 -4.45
N ASP A 127 -10.78 -19.28 -3.20
CA ASP A 127 -11.31 -18.20 -2.37
C ASP A 127 -10.54 -16.89 -2.56
N PHE A 128 -9.33 -16.95 -3.16
CA PHE A 128 -8.39 -15.83 -3.26
C PHE A 128 -9.01 -14.60 -3.92
N ASP A 129 -9.63 -14.77 -5.06
CA ASP A 129 -10.22 -13.65 -5.82
C ASP A 129 -11.40 -13.04 -5.07
N GLY A 130 -12.22 -13.84 -4.41
CA GLY A 130 -13.33 -13.36 -3.59
C GLY A 130 -12.89 -12.53 -2.37
N VAL A 131 -11.70 -12.81 -1.83
CA VAL A 131 -11.13 -12.05 -0.70
C VAL A 131 -10.41 -10.78 -1.16
N VAL A 132 -9.67 -10.87 -2.26
CA VAL A 132 -8.79 -9.78 -2.74
C VAL A 132 -9.56 -8.74 -3.57
N GLU A 133 -10.52 -9.16 -4.39
CA GLU A 133 -11.23 -8.27 -5.31
C GLU A 133 -11.95 -7.10 -4.62
N PRO A 134 -12.66 -7.28 -3.48
CA PRO A 134 -13.27 -6.17 -2.77
C PRO A 134 -12.27 -5.11 -2.30
N ALA A 135 -11.04 -5.51 -1.96
CA ALA A 135 -9.98 -4.61 -1.57
C ALA A 135 -9.26 -3.98 -2.79
N ALA A 136 -9.19 -4.69 -3.91
CA ALA A 136 -8.54 -4.22 -5.13
C ALA A 136 -9.37 -3.14 -5.87
N ARG A 137 -10.71 -3.25 -5.88
CA ARG A 137 -11.60 -2.30 -6.58
C ARG A 137 -11.36 -0.83 -6.23
N PRO A 138 -11.28 -0.41 -4.95
CA PRO A 138 -11.00 0.99 -4.62
C PRO A 138 -9.60 1.42 -5.06
N LEU A 139 -8.61 0.52 -5.09
CA LEU A 139 -7.27 0.82 -5.60
C LEU A 139 -7.27 1.04 -7.11
N GLU A 140 -8.02 0.25 -7.87
CA GLU A 140 -8.20 0.45 -9.31
C GLU A 140 -8.92 1.79 -9.59
N ALA A 141 -9.97 2.12 -8.85
CA ALA A 141 -10.65 3.40 -8.97
C ALA A 141 -9.73 4.59 -8.65
N LEU A 142 -8.86 4.46 -7.65
CA LEU A 142 -7.85 5.47 -7.35
C LEU A 142 -6.82 5.59 -8.48
N ARG A 143 -6.36 4.47 -9.02
CA ARG A 143 -5.44 4.44 -10.16
C ARG A 143 -6.03 5.15 -11.38
N GLU A 144 -7.29 4.89 -11.69
CA GLU A 144 -8.00 5.53 -12.79
C GLU A 144 -8.08 7.06 -12.60
N ARG A 145 -8.41 7.53 -11.40
CA ARG A 145 -8.41 8.97 -11.07
C ARG A 145 -7.03 9.59 -11.21
N LEU A 146 -5.97 8.93 -10.72
CA LEU A 146 -4.59 9.40 -10.83
C LEU A 146 -4.12 9.46 -12.29
N SER A 147 -4.64 8.58 -13.14
CA SER A 147 -4.26 8.51 -14.57
C SER A 147 -5.05 9.47 -15.44
N HIS A 148 -6.33 9.74 -15.16
CA HIS A 148 -7.21 10.50 -16.02
C HIS A 148 -7.60 11.88 -15.48
N ASP A 149 -7.99 11.98 -14.20
CA ASP A 149 -8.49 13.23 -13.64
C ASP A 149 -7.37 14.12 -13.12
N PHE A 150 -6.35 13.51 -12.55
CA PHE A 150 -5.22 14.22 -11.99
C PHE A 150 -4.44 15.06 -13.02
N PRO A 151 -4.11 14.58 -14.22
CA PRO A 151 -3.50 15.40 -15.26
C PRO A 151 -4.33 16.61 -15.66
N LYS A 152 -5.66 16.47 -15.70
CA LYS A 152 -6.58 17.59 -15.98
C LYS A 152 -6.53 18.65 -14.89
N ALA A 153 -6.51 18.21 -13.61
CA ALA A 153 -6.39 19.13 -12.49
C ALA A 153 -5.05 19.88 -12.50
N VAL A 154 -3.96 19.19 -12.84
CA VAL A 154 -2.63 19.81 -12.98
C VAL A 154 -2.60 20.82 -14.12
N ALA A 155 -3.18 20.49 -15.27
CA ALA A 155 -3.28 21.42 -16.41
C ALA A 155 -4.14 22.67 -16.06
N SER A 156 -5.24 22.47 -15.33
CA SER A 156 -6.05 23.59 -14.83
C SER A 156 -5.26 24.48 -13.85
N LEU A 157 -4.50 23.88 -12.94
CA LEU A 157 -3.62 24.62 -12.03
C LEU A 157 -2.55 25.42 -12.81
N GLU A 158 -1.95 24.83 -13.82
CA GLU A 158 -0.97 25.50 -14.68
C GLU A 158 -1.57 26.71 -15.40
N SER A 159 -2.78 26.56 -15.95
CA SER A 159 -3.51 27.67 -16.58
C SER A 159 -3.80 28.80 -15.58
N MET A 160 -4.14 28.47 -14.33
CA MET A 160 -4.35 29.46 -13.26
C MET A 160 -3.05 30.20 -12.90
N ILE A 161 -1.92 29.46 -12.81
CA ILE A 161 -0.61 30.04 -12.55
C ILE A 161 -0.23 31.04 -13.65
N HIS A 162 -0.41 30.66 -14.91
CA HIS A 162 -0.15 31.56 -16.04
C HIS A 162 -1.04 32.81 -16.01
N ALA A 163 -2.34 32.66 -15.75
CA ALA A 163 -3.25 33.79 -15.66
C ALA A 163 -2.86 34.77 -14.54
N LEU A 164 -2.42 34.25 -13.37
CA LEU A 164 -1.94 35.06 -12.27
C LEU A 164 -0.62 35.77 -12.58
N ALA A 165 0.30 35.09 -13.28
CA ALA A 165 1.55 35.67 -13.73
C ALA A 165 1.30 36.83 -14.72
N ASP A 166 0.42 36.65 -15.70
CA ASP A 166 0.02 37.67 -16.65
C ASP A 166 -0.64 38.89 -15.96
N TYR A 167 -1.47 38.62 -14.95
CA TYR A 167 -2.12 39.69 -14.18
C TYR A 167 -1.09 40.46 -13.37
N SER A 168 -0.15 39.81 -12.68
CA SER A 168 0.90 40.46 -11.89
C SER A 168 1.86 41.30 -12.76
N GLY A 169 2.17 40.81 -13.98
CA GLY A 169 2.99 41.57 -14.93
C GLY A 169 2.30 42.79 -15.58
N ARG A 170 0.95 42.83 -15.53
CA ARG A 170 0.16 43.96 -16.01
C ARG A 170 -0.17 45.03 -14.94
N MET A 171 0.04 44.72 -13.66
CA MET A 171 -0.09 45.74 -12.62
C MET A 171 1.07 46.72 -12.76
N PRO A 172 0.83 48.03 -13.05
CA PRO A 172 1.87 49.03 -12.95
C PRO A 172 2.38 48.99 -11.52
N ALA A 173 3.70 49.03 -11.36
CA ALA A 173 4.37 49.07 -10.06
C ALA A 173 3.59 49.97 -9.13
N ALA A 174 2.88 49.40 -8.18
CA ALA A 174 1.98 50.12 -7.31
C ALA A 174 2.78 51.18 -6.57
N VAL A 175 2.40 52.41 -6.86
CA VAL A 175 2.54 53.55 -6.02
C VAL A 175 3.43 53.30 -4.79
N GLU A 176 4.73 53.58 -4.96
CA GLU A 176 5.62 53.83 -3.84
C GLU A 176 4.90 54.79 -2.93
N LYS A 177 4.63 54.40 -1.73
CA LYS A 177 4.13 55.24 -0.66
C LYS A 177 5.03 56.44 -0.59
N ARG A 178 4.54 57.56 -1.14
CA ARG A 178 5.17 58.86 -1.04
C ARG A 178 5.47 59.08 0.45
N PRO A 179 6.71 59.30 0.88
CA PRO A 179 6.97 59.66 2.25
C PRO A 179 6.26 60.99 2.52
N GLU A 180 5.36 61.01 3.48
CA GLU A 180 4.78 62.23 3.99
C GLU A 180 5.93 63.12 4.43
N ALA A 181 6.14 64.17 3.66
CA ALA A 181 7.02 65.29 4.02
C ALA A 181 6.50 65.91 5.31
N GLY A 182 7.28 65.67 6.35
CA GLY A 182 7.02 66.28 7.67
C GLY A 182 6.82 67.77 7.56
N GLY A 183 5.75 68.21 8.14
CA GLY A 183 5.35 69.58 8.22
C GLY A 183 6.45 70.48 8.78
N ALA A 184 6.68 71.54 8.02
CA ALA A 184 7.56 72.60 8.32
C ALA A 184 7.20 73.27 9.66
N ALA A 185 8.22 73.51 10.40
CA ALA A 185 8.26 74.38 11.56
C ALA A 185 7.80 75.80 11.19
N GLY A 186 6.83 76.29 11.88
CA GLY A 186 6.53 77.71 11.87
C GLY A 186 7.55 78.47 12.69
N PRO A 187 7.94 79.68 12.26
CA PRO A 187 8.76 80.56 13.08
C PRO A 187 7.83 81.46 13.92
N GLY A 188 8.06 81.40 15.18
CA GLY A 188 7.29 82.31 16.05
C GLY A 188 8.17 83.31 16.76
N GLY A 189 8.07 84.52 16.50
CA GLY A 189 7.85 85.67 17.29
C GLY A 189 8.87 86.06 18.35
N GLU A 190 9.58 87.00 17.93
CA GLU A 190 10.29 88.00 18.79
C GLU A 190 9.34 88.73 19.70
N GLY A 191 9.86 89.21 20.77
CA GLY A 191 9.42 90.27 21.64
C GLY A 191 10.05 90.08 22.99
N GLY A 192 10.94 90.87 23.44
CA GLY A 192 11.09 92.28 23.41
C GLY A 192 11.08 92.81 24.83
N VAL A 193 12.16 93.47 25.15
CA VAL A 193 12.29 94.59 26.06
C VAL A 193 12.06 94.36 27.58
N ALA A 194 13.00 94.51 28.37
CA ALA A 194 13.54 95.66 29.17
C ALA A 194 14.54 95.12 30.16
#